data_880c2d54981faabeabe0e7c411d44437
#
_entry.id   880c2d54981faabeabe0e7c411d44437
#
_cell.length_a   1.000
_cell.length_b   1.000
_cell.length_c   1.000
_cell.angle_alpha   90.00
_cell.angle_beta   90.00
_cell.angle_gamma   90.00
#
_symmetry.space_group_name_H-M   'P 1'
#
loop_
_entity.id
_entity.type
_entity.pdbx_description
1 polymer ?
#
loop_
_entity_poly.entity_id
_entity_poly.type
_entity_poly.pdbx_seq_one_letter_code
_entity_poly.pdbx_strand_id
1 'polypeptide(L)'
;MRKHASHVLSGSSVIFAILLNFLGASAPVLAAEESSHLESANYHVYLGVVPASLIKENPTLVDGDKTLHRDDSMGDSSQHVLVAVFRKPNNERVINATVIGQVGLKKLLGGAKAEKPLEKMLTSGVVSYGNYFSMPKPGEYEITVRIYEPNKNQAEAVKFVSKKI
;
A
#
# COMPACT_ATOMS: atom_id res chain seq x y z
N MET A 1 -3.47 49.33 -83.81
CA MET A 1 -3.59 50.36 -82.79
C MET A 1 -3.82 49.65 -81.46
N ARG A 2 -3.12 50.14 -80.44
CA ARG A 2 -3.22 49.89 -79.00
C ARG A 2 -2.59 48.60 -78.46
N LYS A 3 -1.54 48.85 -77.72
CA LYS A 3 -0.72 48.02 -76.82
C LYS A 3 -1.49 47.63 -75.60
N HIS A 4 -1.30 46.42 -75.15
CA HIS A 4 -1.60 46.10 -73.72
C HIS A 4 -0.38 45.45 -73.12
N ALA A 5 0.01 46.06 -71.99
CA ALA A 5 1.14 45.69 -71.15
C ALA A 5 0.79 44.48 -70.24
N SER A 6 1.75 43.60 -70.14
CA SER A 6 1.71 42.46 -69.22
C SER A 6 2.25 42.90 -67.89
N HIS A 7 1.48 42.74 -66.80
CA HIS A 7 1.95 42.86 -65.46
C HIS A 7 2.28 41.47 -64.88
N VAL A 8 3.55 41.28 -64.60
CA VAL A 8 4.06 40.12 -63.87
C VAL A 8 3.86 40.39 -62.39
N LEU A 9 3.04 39.59 -61.72
CA LEU A 9 2.90 39.56 -60.25
C LEU A 9 3.81 38.49 -59.68
N SER A 10 4.87 38.91 -59.01
CA SER A 10 5.75 38.10 -58.20
C SER A 10 5.03 37.72 -56.91
N GLY A 11 4.70 36.45 -56.75
CA GLY A 11 4.14 35.88 -55.53
C GLY A 11 5.26 35.42 -54.60
N SER A 12 5.49 36.18 -53.55
CA SER A 12 6.38 35.76 -52.44
C SER A 12 5.72 34.69 -51.59
N SER A 13 6.26 33.48 -51.67
CA SER A 13 5.83 32.35 -50.83
C SER A 13 6.44 32.49 -49.42
N VAL A 14 5.63 32.90 -48.48
CA VAL A 14 6.03 32.91 -47.05
C VAL A 14 5.78 31.52 -46.47
N ILE A 15 6.85 30.75 -46.28
CA ILE A 15 6.81 29.49 -45.57
C ILE A 15 6.72 29.79 -44.08
N PHE A 16 5.52 29.57 -43.50
CA PHE A 16 5.29 29.69 -42.07
C PHE A 16 5.72 28.37 -41.39
N ALA A 17 6.94 28.34 -40.85
CA ALA A 17 7.44 27.23 -40.08
C ALA A 17 6.78 27.25 -38.68
N ILE A 18 5.79 26.39 -38.48
CA ILE A 18 5.21 26.16 -37.13
C ILE A 18 6.17 25.27 -36.34
N LEU A 19 6.97 25.88 -35.47
CA LEU A 19 7.71 25.17 -34.43
C LEU A 19 6.72 24.70 -33.37
N LEU A 20 6.36 23.42 -33.43
CA LEU A 20 5.57 22.76 -32.38
C LEU A 20 6.50 22.44 -31.20
N ASN A 21 6.56 23.36 -30.22
CA ASN A 21 7.20 23.08 -28.95
C ASN A 21 6.36 22.08 -28.17
N PHE A 22 6.72 20.80 -28.25
CA PHE A 22 6.28 19.78 -27.30
C PHE A 22 6.94 20.04 -25.93
N LEU A 23 6.33 20.90 -25.12
CA LEU A 23 6.63 20.89 -23.68
C LEU A 23 6.09 19.56 -23.13
N GLY A 24 6.96 18.57 -23.03
CA GLY A 24 6.69 17.35 -22.29
C GLY A 24 6.49 17.72 -20.82
N ALA A 25 5.24 17.89 -20.40
CA ALA A 25 4.88 17.95 -19.00
C ALA A 25 5.14 16.58 -18.40
N SER A 26 6.32 16.41 -17.79
CA SER A 26 6.60 15.29 -16.90
C SER A 26 5.66 15.41 -15.71
N ALA A 27 4.56 14.66 -15.73
CA ALA A 27 3.74 14.52 -14.53
C ALA A 27 4.64 13.94 -13.41
N PRO A 28 4.65 14.54 -12.21
CA PRO A 28 5.39 13.97 -11.10
C PRO A 28 4.80 12.57 -10.85
N VAL A 29 5.63 11.55 -11.00
CA VAL A 29 5.32 10.21 -10.49
C VAL A 29 5.32 10.36 -8.98
N LEU A 30 4.13 10.50 -8.39
CA LEU A 30 3.94 10.36 -6.95
C LEU A 30 4.35 8.93 -6.62
N ALA A 31 5.58 8.76 -6.14
CA ALA A 31 5.99 7.55 -5.47
C ALA A 31 4.98 7.35 -4.32
N ALA A 32 4.31 6.20 -4.30
CA ALA A 32 3.47 5.85 -3.17
C ALA A 32 4.38 5.81 -1.94
N GLU A 33 4.25 6.78 -1.04
CA GLU A 33 4.97 6.78 0.21
C GLU A 33 4.59 5.52 0.99
N GLU A 34 5.61 4.87 1.55
CA GLU A 34 5.44 3.76 2.49
C GLU A 34 4.80 4.32 3.76
N SER A 35 3.48 4.29 3.83
CA SER A 35 2.76 4.81 4.97
C SER A 35 2.51 3.68 5.98
N SER A 36 2.92 3.90 7.23
CA SER A 36 2.57 3.03 8.36
C SER A 36 1.21 3.36 8.97
N HIS A 37 0.53 4.40 8.51
CA HIS A 37 -0.78 4.85 8.98
C HIS A 37 -1.68 5.20 7.80
N LEU A 38 -2.88 4.63 7.80
CA LEU A 38 -3.96 4.97 6.89
C LEU A 38 -5.28 5.12 7.64
N GLU A 39 -6.22 5.78 6.99
CA GLU A 39 -7.56 6.00 7.52
C GLU A 39 -8.63 5.40 6.62
N SER A 40 -9.68 4.90 7.23
CA SER A 40 -10.94 4.61 6.58
C SER A 40 -12.03 5.57 7.09
N ALA A 41 -13.28 5.33 6.74
CA ALA A 41 -14.39 6.18 7.21
C ALA A 41 -14.44 6.25 8.75
N ASN A 42 -14.27 5.10 9.42
CA ASN A 42 -14.47 5.00 10.88
C ASN A 42 -13.20 4.63 11.65
N TYR A 43 -12.06 4.39 11.00
CA TYR A 43 -10.85 3.92 11.69
C TYR A 43 -9.59 4.68 11.28
N HIS A 44 -8.69 4.82 12.25
CA HIS A 44 -7.25 4.98 12.04
C HIS A 44 -6.61 3.60 12.13
N VAL A 45 -5.83 3.22 11.15
CA VAL A 45 -5.19 1.90 11.07
C VAL A 45 -3.68 2.08 10.95
N TYR A 46 -2.95 1.47 11.87
CA TYR A 46 -1.49 1.48 11.90
C TYR A 46 -0.95 0.11 11.53
N LEU A 47 0.04 0.09 10.66
CA LEU A 47 0.69 -1.12 10.17
C LEU A 47 2.15 -1.16 10.62
N GLY A 48 2.58 -2.33 11.11
CA GLY A 48 3.97 -2.68 11.29
C GLY A 48 4.28 -3.97 10.51
N VAL A 49 5.45 -4.01 9.88
CA VAL A 49 5.96 -5.22 9.22
C VAL A 49 7.35 -5.48 9.76
N VAL A 50 7.53 -6.62 10.43
CA VAL A 50 8.76 -6.96 11.13
C VAL A 50 9.26 -8.33 10.68
N PRO A 51 10.56 -8.51 10.37
CA PRO A 51 11.12 -9.82 10.08
C PRO A 51 10.82 -10.82 11.20
N ALA A 52 10.38 -12.02 10.84
CA ALA A 52 10.05 -13.06 11.82
C ALA A 52 11.25 -13.46 12.68
N SER A 53 12.48 -13.37 12.14
CA SER A 53 13.73 -13.59 12.85
C SER A 53 13.89 -12.68 14.06
N LEU A 54 13.56 -11.39 13.93
CA LEU A 54 13.64 -10.43 15.04
C LEU A 54 12.67 -10.77 16.19
N ILE A 55 11.52 -11.32 15.88
CA ILE A 55 10.55 -11.76 16.90
C ILE A 55 11.09 -13.02 17.62
N LYS A 56 11.69 -13.96 16.88
CA LYS A 56 12.28 -15.17 17.44
C LYS A 56 13.44 -14.86 18.39
N GLU A 57 14.28 -13.90 18.01
CA GLU A 57 15.46 -13.51 18.78
C GLU A 57 15.09 -12.68 20.03
N ASN A 58 13.95 -12.02 20.02
CA ASN A 58 13.48 -11.15 21.10
C ASN A 58 12.07 -11.54 21.56
N PRO A 59 11.92 -12.67 22.26
CA PRO A 59 10.60 -13.20 22.64
C PRO A 59 9.83 -12.26 23.60
N THR A 60 10.51 -11.30 24.24
CA THR A 60 9.90 -10.28 25.10
C THR A 60 9.15 -9.18 24.33
N LEU A 61 9.36 -9.08 23.01
CA LEU A 61 8.60 -8.14 22.17
C LEU A 61 7.13 -8.55 22.01
N VAL A 62 6.82 -9.79 22.35
CA VAL A 62 5.47 -10.34 22.27
C VAL A 62 5.11 -10.90 23.63
N ASP A 63 4.35 -10.12 24.41
CA ASP A 63 4.00 -10.50 25.75
C ASP A 63 2.99 -11.67 25.77
N GLY A 64 3.43 -12.77 26.31
CA GLY A 64 2.69 -13.55 27.28
C GLY A 64 1.64 -14.52 26.83
N ASP A 65 1.34 -14.84 25.59
CA ASP A 65 0.57 -16.05 25.33
C ASP A 65 1.33 -17.03 24.41
N LYS A 66 1.50 -18.23 24.93
CA LYS A 66 2.34 -19.32 24.40
C LYS A 66 1.89 -19.87 23.04
N THR A 67 0.88 -19.26 22.45
CA THR A 67 0.22 -19.69 21.23
C THR A 67 0.46 -18.81 20.03
N LEU A 68 1.24 -17.73 20.17
CA LEU A 68 1.58 -16.91 19.03
C LEU A 68 2.45 -17.70 18.07
N HIS A 69 1.76 -18.56 17.33
CA HIS A 69 2.18 -19.22 16.10
C HIS A 69 3.70 -19.38 16.00
N ARG A 70 4.31 -20.12 16.97
CA ARG A 70 5.57 -20.78 16.72
C ARG A 70 5.33 -21.87 15.68
N ASP A 71 5.03 -21.44 14.49
CA ASP A 71 5.19 -22.31 13.35
C ASP A 71 6.69 -22.38 13.08
N ASP A 72 7.32 -23.43 13.58
CA ASP A 72 8.75 -23.68 13.35
C ASP A 72 9.07 -23.88 11.86
N SER A 73 8.04 -23.97 11.01
CA SER A 73 8.13 -24.01 9.57
C SER A 73 8.32 -22.63 8.92
N MET A 74 8.28 -21.52 9.69
CA MET A 74 8.49 -20.19 9.15
C MET A 74 9.94 -20.00 8.71
N GLY A 75 10.14 -20.03 7.41
CA GLY A 75 11.42 -19.73 6.79
C GLY A 75 11.84 -18.26 6.99
N ASP A 76 13.12 -17.97 6.70
CA ASP A 76 13.73 -16.64 6.82
C ASP A 76 13.04 -15.54 6.01
N SER A 77 12.16 -15.92 5.08
CA SER A 77 11.36 -15.00 4.27
C SER A 77 10.07 -14.52 4.93
N SER A 78 9.72 -15.03 6.11
CA SER A 78 8.49 -14.67 6.80
C SER A 78 8.60 -13.30 7.46
N GLN A 79 7.54 -12.51 7.31
CA GLN A 79 7.36 -11.21 7.96
C GLN A 79 6.16 -11.29 8.88
N HIS A 80 6.28 -10.72 10.07
CA HIS A 80 5.17 -10.52 10.98
C HIS A 80 4.47 -9.23 10.64
N VAL A 81 3.23 -9.31 10.20
CA VAL A 81 2.36 -8.16 9.93
C VAL A 81 1.56 -7.88 11.18
N LEU A 82 1.72 -6.67 11.71
CA LEU A 82 1.06 -6.16 12.91
C LEU A 82 0.12 -5.03 12.54
N VAL A 83 -1.06 -5.02 13.13
CA VAL A 83 -2.07 -3.98 12.91
C VAL A 83 -2.63 -3.50 14.22
N ALA A 84 -2.65 -2.18 14.42
CA ALA A 84 -3.40 -1.53 15.49
C ALA A 84 -4.54 -0.72 14.88
N VAL A 85 -5.74 -0.87 15.42
CA VAL A 85 -6.96 -0.22 14.93
C VAL A 85 -7.53 0.67 16.01
N PHE A 86 -7.87 1.92 15.64
CA PHE A 86 -8.50 2.88 16.53
C PHE A 86 -9.76 3.42 15.88
N ARG A 87 -10.84 3.55 16.63
CA ARG A 87 -12.12 4.08 16.16
C ARG A 87 -12.11 5.61 16.18
N LYS A 88 -12.59 6.22 15.10
CA LYS A 88 -12.87 7.65 15.05
C LYS A 88 -14.19 7.97 15.75
N PRO A 89 -14.36 9.19 16.29
CA PRO A 89 -13.36 10.26 16.39
C PRO A 89 -12.50 10.18 17.66
N ASN A 90 -12.80 9.27 18.60
CA ASN A 90 -12.28 9.30 19.97
C ASN A 90 -10.93 8.60 20.14
N ASN A 91 -10.37 8.04 19.06
CA ASN A 91 -9.14 7.23 19.09
C ASN A 91 -9.22 6.06 20.08
N GLU A 92 -10.42 5.53 20.30
CA GLU A 92 -10.62 4.34 21.10
C GLU A 92 -10.04 3.12 20.39
N ARG A 93 -9.22 2.35 21.09
CA ARG A 93 -8.64 1.14 20.50
C ARG A 93 -9.70 0.07 20.26
N VAL A 94 -9.74 -0.45 19.07
CA VAL A 94 -10.63 -1.56 18.70
C VAL A 94 -10.01 -2.87 19.18
N ILE A 95 -10.62 -3.48 20.18
CA ILE A 95 -10.09 -4.70 20.85
C ILE A 95 -10.93 -5.95 20.57
N ASN A 96 -12.03 -5.80 19.85
CA ASN A 96 -13.02 -6.87 19.65
C ASN A 96 -13.52 -6.88 18.19
N ALA A 97 -12.58 -6.93 17.25
CA ALA A 97 -12.86 -7.06 15.83
C ALA A 97 -12.28 -8.36 15.27
N THR A 98 -12.87 -8.85 14.19
CA THR A 98 -12.21 -9.80 13.29
C THR A 98 -11.43 -8.98 12.27
N VAL A 99 -10.12 -9.18 12.22
CA VAL A 99 -9.23 -8.48 11.29
C VAL A 99 -8.63 -9.50 10.33
N ILE A 100 -8.76 -9.25 9.04
CA ILE A 100 -8.21 -10.12 7.98
C ILE A 100 -7.11 -9.35 7.26
N GLY A 101 -5.93 -9.96 7.17
CA GLY A 101 -4.80 -9.48 6.38
C GLY A 101 -4.71 -10.21 5.05
N GLN A 102 -4.49 -9.48 3.97
CA GLN A 102 -4.19 -10.03 2.65
C GLN A 102 -2.89 -9.41 2.16
N VAL A 103 -1.90 -10.24 1.83
CA VAL A 103 -0.55 -9.82 1.46
C VAL A 103 -0.16 -10.42 0.12
N GLY A 104 0.37 -9.60 -0.77
CA GLY A 104 0.88 -10.06 -2.07
C GLY A 104 1.87 -9.09 -2.68
N LEU A 105 2.82 -9.61 -3.46
CA LEU A 105 3.77 -8.81 -4.21
C LEU A 105 3.00 -7.93 -5.21
N LYS A 106 3.22 -6.62 -5.15
CA LYS A 106 2.61 -5.65 -6.07
C LYS A 106 3.15 -5.89 -7.48
N LYS A 107 2.28 -6.26 -8.40
CA LYS A 107 2.60 -6.49 -9.81
C LYS A 107 1.62 -5.75 -10.69
N LEU A 108 2.05 -5.35 -11.87
CA LEU A 108 1.23 -4.62 -12.85
C LEU A 108 -0.05 -5.38 -13.26
N LEU A 109 0.04 -6.69 -13.40
CA LEU A 109 -1.08 -7.55 -13.83
C LEU A 109 -1.71 -8.36 -12.68
N GLY A 110 -1.50 -7.89 -11.43
CA GLY A 110 -1.91 -8.64 -10.26
C GLY A 110 -0.95 -9.80 -9.94
N GLY A 111 -1.12 -10.39 -8.77
CA GLY A 111 -0.30 -11.51 -8.28
C GLY A 111 -1.07 -12.33 -7.26
N ALA A 112 -0.57 -13.53 -6.98
CA ALA A 112 -1.10 -14.33 -5.90
C ALA A 112 -0.99 -13.55 -4.58
N LYS A 113 -2.07 -13.57 -3.80
CA LYS A 113 -2.14 -12.96 -2.48
C LYS A 113 -2.43 -14.04 -1.45
N ALA A 114 -1.71 -14.02 -0.34
CA ALA A 114 -2.03 -14.81 0.83
C ALA A 114 -3.01 -14.04 1.70
N GLU A 115 -4.05 -14.71 2.17
CA GLU A 115 -5.06 -14.15 3.06
C GLU A 115 -5.13 -14.96 4.33
N LYS A 116 -5.09 -14.30 5.49
CA LYS A 116 -5.16 -14.93 6.80
C LYS A 116 -5.90 -14.02 7.79
N PRO A 117 -6.57 -14.58 8.82
CA PRO A 117 -6.97 -13.80 9.97
C PRO A 117 -5.72 -13.25 10.68
N LEU A 118 -5.79 -11.99 11.09
CA LEU A 118 -4.82 -11.43 12.02
C LEU A 118 -5.31 -11.70 13.44
N GLU A 119 -4.54 -12.44 14.19
CA GLU A 119 -4.95 -12.85 15.51
C GLU A 119 -4.74 -11.74 16.52
N LYS A 120 -5.64 -11.69 17.51
CA LYS A 120 -5.56 -10.74 18.60
C LYS A 120 -4.37 -11.06 19.48
N MET A 121 -3.54 -10.06 19.71
CA MET A 121 -2.32 -10.14 20.47
C MET A 121 -2.31 -9.07 21.57
N LEU A 122 -1.63 -9.37 22.67
CA LEU A 122 -1.29 -8.40 23.69
C LEU A 122 0.21 -8.12 23.62
N THR A 123 0.58 -6.89 23.37
CA THR A 123 1.98 -6.45 23.39
C THR A 123 2.10 -5.35 24.44
N SER A 124 2.82 -5.62 25.53
CA SER A 124 2.92 -4.71 26.68
C SER A 124 1.56 -4.22 27.19
N GLY A 125 0.59 -5.14 27.28
CA GLY A 125 -0.77 -4.84 27.72
C GLY A 125 -1.67 -4.15 26.69
N VAL A 126 -1.18 -3.94 25.47
CA VAL A 126 -1.89 -3.23 24.41
C VAL A 126 -2.34 -4.20 23.33
N VAL A 127 -3.64 -4.19 23.00
CA VAL A 127 -4.21 -5.06 21.95
C VAL A 127 -3.75 -4.62 20.56
N SER A 128 -3.25 -5.56 19.79
CA SER A 128 -2.99 -5.47 18.36
C SER A 128 -3.48 -6.75 17.67
N TYR A 129 -3.40 -6.78 16.34
CA TYR A 129 -3.75 -7.93 15.53
C TYR A 129 -2.56 -8.27 14.64
N GLY A 130 -2.18 -9.55 14.55
CA GLY A 130 -1.02 -9.92 13.77
C GLY A 130 -1.05 -11.35 13.25
N ASN A 131 -0.28 -11.58 12.20
CA ASN A 131 0.01 -12.91 11.67
C ASN A 131 1.27 -12.87 10.79
N TYR A 132 1.82 -14.04 10.49
CA TYR A 132 2.99 -14.19 9.64
C TYR A 132 2.61 -14.42 8.18
N PHE A 133 3.31 -13.72 7.30
CA PHE A 133 3.16 -13.86 5.85
C PHE A 133 4.50 -14.10 5.19
N SER A 134 4.53 -14.99 4.22
CA SER A 134 5.72 -15.21 3.40
C SER A 134 5.88 -14.06 2.39
N MET A 135 7.01 -13.39 2.45
CA MET A 135 7.43 -12.35 1.51
C MET A 135 8.82 -12.73 0.96
N PRO A 136 8.92 -13.73 0.06
CA PRO A 136 10.19 -14.35 -0.28
C PRO A 136 11.11 -13.48 -1.15
N LYS A 137 10.58 -12.45 -1.81
CA LYS A 137 11.33 -11.63 -2.77
C LYS A 137 11.45 -10.19 -2.28
N PRO A 138 12.56 -9.51 -2.57
CA PRO A 138 12.58 -8.05 -2.47
C PRO A 138 11.53 -7.41 -3.38
N GLY A 139 11.02 -6.25 -2.98
CA GLY A 139 10.04 -5.51 -3.76
C GLY A 139 8.92 -4.91 -2.93
N GLU A 140 7.97 -4.29 -3.61
CA GLU A 140 6.78 -3.71 -2.99
C GLU A 140 5.69 -4.77 -2.80
N TYR A 141 5.15 -4.84 -1.59
CA TYR A 141 4.02 -5.68 -1.22
C TYR A 141 2.81 -4.82 -0.93
N GLU A 142 1.68 -5.22 -1.49
CA GLU A 142 0.37 -4.67 -1.14
C GLU A 142 -0.19 -5.46 0.03
N ILE A 143 -0.55 -4.74 1.10
CA ILE A 143 -1.13 -5.30 2.32
C ILE A 143 -2.51 -4.69 2.50
N THR A 144 -3.55 -5.49 2.29
CA THR A 144 -4.94 -5.06 2.53
C THR A 144 -5.39 -5.57 3.88
N VAL A 145 -5.88 -4.66 4.72
CA VAL A 145 -6.43 -4.96 6.04
C VAL A 145 -7.93 -4.73 5.99
N ARG A 146 -8.73 -5.77 6.28
CA ARG A 146 -10.19 -5.69 6.42
C ARG A 146 -10.58 -5.86 7.87
N ILE A 147 -11.46 -4.98 8.35
CA ILE A 147 -11.89 -4.88 9.74
C ILE A 147 -13.38 -5.15 9.81
N TYR A 148 -13.78 -6.15 10.59
CA TYR A 148 -15.15 -6.54 10.86
C TYR A 148 -15.45 -6.37 12.33
N GLU A 149 -16.29 -5.40 12.70
CA GLU A 149 -16.81 -5.31 14.07
C GLU A 149 -18.14 -6.06 14.20
N PRO A 150 -18.41 -6.70 15.35
CA PRO A 150 -19.61 -7.54 15.55
C PRO A 150 -20.95 -6.83 15.27
N ASN A 151 -20.98 -5.51 15.45
CA ASN A 151 -22.20 -4.69 15.34
C ASN A 151 -22.27 -3.88 14.03
N LYS A 152 -21.37 -4.15 13.08
CA LYS A 152 -21.35 -3.46 11.78
C LYS A 152 -21.69 -4.43 10.65
N ASN A 153 -22.58 -4.00 9.76
CA ASN A 153 -23.02 -4.83 8.62
C ASN A 153 -21.98 -4.91 7.49
N GLN A 154 -20.97 -4.06 7.50
CA GLN A 154 -19.96 -4.00 6.45
C GLN A 154 -18.55 -3.91 7.04
N ALA A 155 -17.63 -4.61 6.40
CA ALA A 155 -16.22 -4.46 6.67
C ALA A 155 -15.69 -3.15 6.09
N GLU A 156 -14.73 -2.55 6.78
CA GLU A 156 -13.91 -1.48 6.21
C GLU A 156 -12.53 -2.03 5.85
N ALA A 157 -11.96 -1.51 4.78
CA ALA A 157 -10.66 -1.93 4.31
C ALA A 157 -9.74 -0.74 4.07
N VAL A 158 -8.46 -0.95 4.39
CA VAL A 158 -7.37 -0.05 4.02
C VAL A 158 -6.29 -0.85 3.29
N LYS A 159 -5.54 -0.18 2.42
CA LYS A 159 -4.54 -0.82 1.58
C LYS A 159 -3.21 -0.10 1.71
N PHE A 160 -2.25 -0.77 2.30
CA PHE A 160 -0.89 -0.31 2.47
C PHE A 160 0.02 -0.82 1.36
N VAL A 161 1.13 -0.12 1.16
CA VAL A 161 2.27 -0.61 0.40
C VAL A 161 3.47 -0.65 1.35
N SER A 162 4.13 -1.80 1.42
CA SER A 162 5.34 -1.98 2.22
C SER A 162 6.47 -2.51 1.32
N LYS A 163 7.65 -1.97 1.49
CA LYS A 163 8.83 -2.38 0.72
C LYS A 163 9.67 -3.36 1.53
N LYS A 164 9.87 -4.56 0.96
CA LYS A 164 10.89 -5.48 1.45
C LYS A 164 12.20 -5.23 0.71
N ILE A 165 13.27 -4.99 1.45
CA ILE A 165 14.64 -4.83 0.95
C ILE A 165 15.30 -6.21 0.79
#